data_419d5e9c680cbf295a27a3810491aad9
#
_entry.id   419d5e9c680cbf295a27a3810491aad9
#
_cell.length_a   1.000
_cell.length_b   1.000
_cell.length_c   1.000
_cell.angle_alpha   90.00
_cell.angle_beta   90.00
_cell.angle_gamma   90.00
#
_symmetry.space_group_name_H-M   'P 1'
#
loop_
_entity.id
_entity.type
_entity.pdbx_description
1 polymer ?
#
loop_
_entity_poly.entity_id
_entity_poly.type
_entity_poly.pdbx_seq_one_letter_code
_entity_poly.pdbx_strand_id
1 'polypeptide(L)'
;MTRATLSKRADGLAAARKPFVTAIVVRAQRPSSVRPGDSAIVLPDGTIEGFVGGACAEPSVRLHAIRVLETGEPLLLRIVPGDGEAPAQEGAVTVQNPCLSGGALEIFLEPRVPAPRVLAVGDTPIADALVSIGERVGLDVYVVAGGAEAEPADGDVAVVVASHGRGEEGALERALRAGVPYVGLVASRRRGAAVVEALRETGLADEQLRRLRTPAGLDIGARGSEEIAVSIVAEIIAVRRSELTAGSPQPTAVDPVCGMEVPAAPPTPSLVHEGQTVWFCCDGCRSAYVATHVISA
;
A
#
# COMPACT_ATOMS: atom_id res chain seq x y z
N MET A 1 -21.21 12.84 -6.30
CA MET A 1 -21.20 12.90 -4.82
C MET A 1 -20.93 14.32 -4.37
N THR A 2 -21.51 14.77 -3.23
CA THR A 2 -21.17 16.08 -2.65
C THR A 2 -19.84 15.98 -1.90
N ARG A 3 -19.15 17.13 -1.69
CA ARG A 3 -17.91 17.20 -0.90
C ARG A 3 -18.10 16.67 0.53
N ALA A 4 -19.26 16.97 1.16
CA ALA A 4 -19.60 16.45 2.48
C ALA A 4 -19.76 14.93 2.52
N THR A 5 -20.31 14.33 1.46
CA THR A 5 -20.45 12.87 1.33
C THR A 5 -19.09 12.19 1.17
N LEU A 6 -18.19 12.79 0.36
CA LEU A 6 -16.83 12.29 0.19
C LEU A 6 -16.03 12.36 1.50
N SER A 7 -16.15 13.47 2.26
CA SER A 7 -15.49 13.59 3.56
C SER A 7 -15.94 12.48 4.52
N LYS A 8 -17.24 12.27 4.67
CA LYS A 8 -17.77 11.17 5.51
C LYS A 8 -17.29 9.79 5.05
N ARG A 9 -17.18 9.59 3.73
CA ARG A 9 -16.66 8.34 3.17
C ARG A 9 -15.18 8.14 3.51
N ALA A 10 -14.36 9.19 3.37
CA ALA A 10 -12.96 9.19 3.75
C ALA A 10 -12.77 8.88 5.26
N ASP A 11 -13.57 9.52 6.13
CA ASP A 11 -13.55 9.27 7.57
C ASP A 11 -13.92 7.80 7.89
N GLY A 12 -14.92 7.25 7.18
CA GLY A 12 -15.31 5.84 7.33
C GLY A 12 -14.22 4.86 6.88
N LEU A 13 -13.52 5.16 5.79
CA LEU A 13 -12.39 4.34 5.30
C LEU A 13 -11.21 4.40 6.29
N ALA A 14 -10.89 5.60 6.79
CA ALA A 14 -9.83 5.79 7.77
C ALA A 14 -10.14 5.04 9.08
N ALA A 15 -11.37 5.14 9.60
CA ALA A 15 -11.82 4.41 10.78
C ALA A 15 -11.79 2.88 10.57
N ALA A 16 -12.09 2.41 9.36
CA ALA A 16 -11.99 1.00 8.97
C ALA A 16 -10.56 0.56 8.60
N ARG A 17 -9.56 1.43 8.76
CA ARG A 17 -8.14 1.21 8.41
C ARG A 17 -7.96 0.75 6.94
N LYS A 18 -8.80 1.22 6.05
CA LYS A 18 -8.69 0.94 4.62
C LYS A 18 -7.88 2.05 3.93
N PRO A 19 -6.80 1.72 3.20
CA PRO A 19 -6.04 2.71 2.46
C PRO A 19 -6.86 3.27 1.30
N PHE A 20 -6.63 4.53 0.94
CA PHE A 20 -7.21 5.19 -0.22
C PHE A 20 -6.37 6.40 -0.62
N VAL A 21 -6.61 6.94 -1.81
CA VAL A 21 -6.03 8.21 -2.26
C VAL A 21 -7.13 9.26 -2.33
N THR A 22 -6.85 10.44 -1.80
CA THR A 22 -7.66 11.62 -2.07
C THR A 22 -7.11 12.31 -3.32
N ALA A 23 -7.92 12.41 -4.37
CA ALA A 23 -7.62 13.11 -5.59
C ALA A 23 -8.33 14.47 -5.59
N ILE A 24 -7.59 15.58 -5.74
CA ILE A 24 -8.15 16.94 -5.71
C ILE A 24 -7.69 17.70 -6.96
N VAL A 25 -8.65 18.21 -7.73
CA VAL A 25 -8.36 19.11 -8.85
C VAL A 25 -7.85 20.43 -8.30
N VAL A 26 -6.57 20.74 -8.53
CA VAL A 26 -5.96 22.01 -8.10
C VAL A 26 -5.99 23.06 -9.20
N ARG A 27 -5.97 22.61 -10.46
CA ARG A 27 -6.07 23.48 -11.62
C ARG A 27 -6.82 22.82 -12.77
N ALA A 28 -7.65 23.57 -13.47
CA ALA A 28 -8.36 23.15 -14.67
C ALA A 28 -8.31 24.24 -15.72
N GLN A 29 -7.81 23.89 -16.93
CA GLN A 29 -7.84 24.78 -18.10
C GLN A 29 -9.00 24.36 -19.01
N ARG A 30 -9.69 25.35 -19.58
CA ARG A 30 -10.82 25.11 -20.49
C ARG A 30 -10.33 24.62 -21.86
N PRO A 31 -11.10 23.77 -22.54
CA PRO A 31 -12.37 23.19 -22.10
C PRO A 31 -12.19 22.08 -21.05
N SER A 32 -12.92 22.14 -19.95
CA SER A 32 -12.87 21.15 -18.87
C SER A 32 -14.24 20.96 -18.22
N SER A 33 -14.59 19.72 -17.88
CA SER A 33 -15.81 19.36 -17.16
C SER A 33 -15.68 19.52 -15.64
N VAL A 34 -14.46 19.74 -15.14
CA VAL A 34 -14.15 19.91 -13.71
C VAL A 34 -13.70 21.31 -13.37
N ARG A 35 -13.73 21.63 -12.08
CA ARG A 35 -13.30 22.91 -11.50
C ARG A 35 -12.29 22.65 -10.39
N PRO A 36 -11.40 23.62 -10.10
CA PRO A 36 -10.55 23.56 -8.91
C PRO A 36 -11.40 23.34 -7.65
N GLY A 37 -11.00 22.34 -6.83
CA GLY A 37 -11.73 21.91 -5.64
C GLY A 37 -12.63 20.69 -5.86
N ASP A 38 -12.93 20.28 -7.09
CA ASP A 38 -13.56 19.00 -7.35
C ASP A 38 -12.63 17.87 -6.87
N SER A 39 -13.21 16.79 -6.34
CA SER A 39 -12.44 15.75 -5.66
C SER A 39 -13.07 14.38 -5.81
N ALA A 40 -12.23 13.36 -5.65
CA ALA A 40 -12.61 11.97 -5.61
C ALA A 40 -11.76 11.19 -4.58
N ILE A 41 -12.25 10.03 -4.19
CA ILE A 41 -11.51 8.99 -3.48
C ILE A 41 -11.18 7.90 -4.50
N VAL A 42 -9.93 7.45 -4.50
CA VAL A 42 -9.51 6.29 -5.29
C VAL A 42 -9.14 5.16 -4.34
N LEU A 43 -9.81 4.01 -4.50
CA LEU A 43 -9.59 2.82 -3.71
C LEU A 43 -8.41 1.99 -4.28
N PRO A 44 -7.83 1.05 -3.50
CA PRO A 44 -6.71 0.22 -3.96
C PRO A 44 -7.00 -0.61 -5.21
N ASP A 45 -8.26 -0.99 -5.43
CA ASP A 45 -8.71 -1.67 -6.64
C ASP A 45 -8.86 -0.74 -7.86
N GLY A 46 -8.58 0.55 -7.71
CA GLY A 46 -8.71 1.56 -8.74
C GLY A 46 -10.13 2.10 -8.91
N THR A 47 -11.08 1.72 -8.07
CA THR A 47 -12.43 2.31 -8.05
C THR A 47 -12.35 3.79 -7.69
N ILE A 48 -13.00 4.67 -8.47
CA ILE A 48 -13.05 6.11 -8.25
C ILE A 48 -14.44 6.48 -7.74
N GLU A 49 -14.51 7.01 -6.52
CA GLU A 49 -15.73 7.54 -5.91
C GLU A 49 -15.66 9.07 -5.90
N GLY A 50 -16.45 9.75 -6.71
CA GLY A 50 -16.44 11.21 -6.87
C GLY A 50 -16.22 11.63 -8.31
N PHE A 51 -15.62 12.81 -8.55
CA PHE A 51 -15.39 13.32 -9.89
C PHE A 51 -14.16 14.22 -9.97
N VAL A 52 -13.18 13.83 -10.79
CA VAL A 52 -11.93 14.58 -11.00
C VAL A 52 -11.60 14.74 -12.49
N GLY A 53 -12.57 14.48 -13.35
CA GLY A 53 -12.49 14.53 -14.81
C GLY A 53 -13.36 13.44 -15.41
N GLY A 54 -13.71 13.57 -16.67
CA GLY A 54 -14.49 12.55 -17.40
C GLY A 54 -13.65 11.32 -17.75
N ALA A 55 -14.23 10.44 -18.56
CA ALA A 55 -13.64 9.17 -19.02
C ALA A 55 -12.20 9.29 -19.55
N CYS A 56 -11.78 10.47 -19.97
CA CYS A 56 -10.43 10.73 -20.47
C CYS A 56 -9.39 10.90 -19.33
N ALA A 57 -9.76 11.48 -18.19
CA ALA A 57 -8.83 11.74 -17.07
C ALA A 57 -8.76 10.56 -16.09
N GLU A 58 -9.87 9.85 -15.89
CA GLU A 58 -9.98 8.76 -14.92
C GLU A 58 -8.90 7.67 -15.04
N PRO A 59 -8.53 7.19 -16.25
CA PRO A 59 -7.48 6.16 -16.37
C PRO A 59 -6.13 6.61 -15.83
N SER A 60 -5.73 7.85 -16.14
CA SER A 60 -4.47 8.42 -15.63
C SER A 60 -4.53 8.62 -14.12
N VAL A 61 -5.67 9.10 -13.59
CA VAL A 61 -5.87 9.25 -12.14
C VAL A 61 -5.80 7.89 -11.45
N ARG A 62 -6.47 6.87 -11.98
CA ARG A 62 -6.46 5.51 -11.45
C ARG A 62 -5.05 4.94 -11.38
N LEU A 63 -4.33 4.96 -12.50
CA LEU A 63 -2.98 4.44 -12.60
C LEU A 63 -2.05 5.09 -11.58
N HIS A 64 -2.03 6.42 -11.53
CA HIS A 64 -1.13 7.13 -10.65
C HIS A 64 -1.56 7.09 -9.18
N ALA A 65 -2.86 7.00 -8.89
CA ALA A 65 -3.34 6.81 -7.52
C ALA A 65 -2.91 5.46 -6.95
N ILE A 66 -2.95 4.38 -7.74
CA ILE A 66 -2.44 3.07 -7.31
C ILE A 66 -0.94 3.15 -7.01
N ARG A 67 -0.14 3.76 -7.88
CA ARG A 67 1.30 3.99 -7.66
C ARG A 67 1.58 4.81 -6.39
N VAL A 68 0.76 5.82 -6.12
CA VAL A 68 0.83 6.64 -4.89
C VAL A 68 0.54 5.82 -3.64
N LEU A 69 -0.39 4.84 -3.69
CA LEU A 69 -0.61 3.92 -2.57
C LEU A 69 0.57 2.98 -2.35
N GLU A 70 1.22 2.50 -3.41
CA GLU A 70 2.39 1.63 -3.34
C GLU A 70 3.61 2.34 -2.73
N THR A 71 3.85 3.59 -3.13
CA THR A 71 5.00 4.37 -2.65
C THR A 71 4.75 5.03 -1.29
N GLY A 72 3.49 5.36 -0.99
CA GLY A 72 3.10 6.16 0.16
C GLY A 72 3.45 7.65 0.01
N GLU A 73 3.87 8.11 -1.17
CA GLU A 73 4.29 9.49 -1.44
C GLU A 73 3.23 10.23 -2.25
N PRO A 74 2.87 11.48 -1.87
CA PRO A 74 1.93 12.28 -2.63
C PRO A 74 2.50 12.69 -3.99
N LEU A 75 1.61 12.92 -4.97
CA LEU A 75 1.98 13.22 -6.34
C LEU A 75 1.11 14.35 -6.91
N LEU A 76 1.73 15.29 -7.60
CA LEU A 76 1.02 16.20 -8.50
C LEU A 76 0.97 15.58 -9.90
N LEU A 77 -0.22 15.15 -10.31
CA LEU A 77 -0.48 14.62 -11.64
C LEU A 77 -0.96 15.74 -12.56
N ARG A 78 -0.26 15.93 -13.66
CA ARG A 78 -0.62 16.88 -14.71
C ARG A 78 -1.04 16.13 -15.96
N ILE A 79 -2.28 16.33 -16.38
CA ILE A 79 -2.84 15.70 -17.60
C ILE A 79 -2.97 16.81 -18.64
N VAL A 80 -2.26 16.69 -19.75
CA VAL A 80 -2.26 17.67 -20.83
C VAL A 80 -2.76 17.03 -22.14
N PRO A 81 -3.45 17.80 -23.01
CA PRO A 81 -3.84 17.26 -24.31
C PRO A 81 -2.62 17.05 -25.19
N GLY A 82 -2.65 16.02 -26.01
CA GLY A 82 -1.59 15.69 -26.96
C GLY A 82 -1.29 14.20 -27.05
N ASP A 83 -0.40 13.82 -27.99
CA ASP A 83 -0.03 12.46 -28.38
C ASP A 83 1.49 12.27 -28.47
N GLY A 84 2.30 13.01 -27.75
CA GLY A 84 3.75 12.88 -27.75
C GLY A 84 4.35 12.80 -26.33
N GLU A 85 5.66 13.04 -26.19
CA GLU A 85 6.28 13.18 -24.87
C GLU A 85 5.91 14.52 -24.26
N ALA A 86 5.33 14.48 -23.07
CA ALA A 86 5.04 15.70 -22.32
C ALA A 86 6.34 16.30 -21.76
N PRO A 87 6.51 17.62 -21.78
CA PRO A 87 7.67 18.25 -21.17
C PRO A 87 7.69 17.93 -19.66
N ALA A 88 8.83 17.41 -19.20
CA ALA A 88 9.04 17.15 -17.78
C ALA A 88 8.93 18.47 -16.99
N GLN A 89 8.20 18.43 -15.89
CA GLN A 89 8.10 19.54 -14.95
C GLN A 89 8.55 19.04 -13.58
N GLU A 90 9.47 19.75 -12.97
CA GLU A 90 9.93 19.41 -11.63
C GLU A 90 8.76 19.40 -10.63
N GLY A 91 8.70 18.37 -9.78
CA GLY A 91 7.66 18.20 -8.78
C GLY A 91 6.29 17.71 -9.29
N ALA A 92 6.18 17.35 -10.58
CA ALA A 92 4.95 16.82 -11.15
C ALA A 92 5.22 15.68 -12.15
N VAL A 93 4.32 14.72 -12.19
CA VAL A 93 4.26 13.75 -13.29
C VAL A 93 3.31 14.28 -14.35
N THR A 94 3.80 14.45 -15.58
CA THR A 94 2.99 14.92 -16.70
C THR A 94 2.64 13.75 -17.61
N VAL A 95 1.35 13.59 -17.89
CA VAL A 95 0.78 12.56 -18.77
C VAL A 95 0.10 13.25 -19.94
N GLN A 96 0.37 12.79 -21.14
CA GLN A 96 -0.38 13.20 -22.32
C GLN A 96 -1.63 12.36 -22.47
N ASN A 97 -2.71 13.02 -22.87
CA ASN A 97 -3.99 12.39 -23.10
C ASN A 97 -4.49 12.82 -24.48
N PRO A 98 -4.60 11.89 -25.44
CA PRO A 98 -5.05 12.18 -26.80
C PRO A 98 -6.55 12.51 -26.87
N CYS A 99 -7.27 12.55 -25.74
CA CYS A 99 -8.67 12.89 -25.71
C CYS A 99 -8.93 14.29 -26.26
N LEU A 100 -9.87 14.39 -27.20
CA LEU A 100 -10.19 15.57 -27.98
C LEU A 100 -10.77 16.75 -27.19
N SER A 101 -11.00 16.65 -25.89
CA SER A 101 -11.58 17.73 -25.07
C SER A 101 -10.66 18.94 -24.86
N GLY A 102 -9.35 18.80 -25.08
CA GLY A 102 -8.39 19.90 -25.22
C GLY A 102 -8.05 20.66 -23.95
N GLY A 103 -8.61 20.33 -22.81
CA GLY A 103 -8.30 20.99 -21.53
C GLY A 103 -7.17 20.30 -20.78
N ALA A 104 -6.35 21.09 -20.04
CA ALA A 104 -5.33 20.55 -19.15
C ALA A 104 -5.83 20.53 -17.69
N LEU A 105 -5.44 19.50 -16.94
CA LEU A 105 -5.79 19.30 -15.53
C LEU A 105 -4.53 19.12 -14.69
N GLU A 106 -4.54 19.67 -13.48
CA GLU A 106 -3.57 19.36 -12.44
C GLU A 106 -4.35 18.81 -11.24
N ILE A 107 -3.99 17.60 -10.83
CA ILE A 107 -4.69 16.86 -9.78
C ILE A 107 -3.67 16.44 -8.73
N PHE A 108 -3.88 16.85 -7.49
CA PHE A 108 -3.06 16.41 -6.38
C PHE A 108 -3.59 15.08 -5.85
N LEU A 109 -2.72 14.07 -5.81
CA LEU A 109 -3.00 12.74 -5.31
C LEU A 109 -2.32 12.59 -3.95
N GLU A 110 -3.10 12.47 -2.89
CA GLU A 110 -2.62 12.34 -1.52
C GLU A 110 -2.98 10.97 -0.96
N PRO A 111 -2.00 10.10 -0.65
CA PRO A 111 -2.27 8.81 -0.05
C PRO A 111 -2.73 8.95 1.40
N ARG A 112 -3.73 8.17 1.76
CA ARG A 112 -4.24 8.00 3.13
C ARG A 112 -4.04 6.54 3.50
N VAL A 113 -2.84 6.23 3.97
CA VAL A 113 -2.46 4.88 4.39
C VAL A 113 -2.48 4.81 5.90
N PRO A 114 -3.19 3.84 6.51
CA PRO A 114 -3.20 3.66 7.95
C PRO A 114 -1.79 3.42 8.49
N ALA A 115 -1.52 3.91 9.69
CA ALA A 115 -0.27 3.62 10.38
C ALA A 115 -0.07 2.09 10.48
N PRO A 116 1.11 1.56 10.11
CA PRO A 116 1.39 0.13 10.18
C PRO A 116 1.29 -0.37 11.62
N ARG A 117 0.56 -1.47 11.83
CA ARG A 117 0.34 -2.04 13.17
C ARG A 117 1.47 -2.98 13.56
N VAL A 118 1.85 -2.88 14.83
CA VAL A 118 2.85 -3.74 15.46
C VAL A 118 2.27 -4.31 16.74
N LEU A 119 2.18 -5.63 16.84
CA LEU A 119 1.82 -6.31 18.09
C LEU A 119 3.06 -6.50 18.95
N ALA A 120 3.08 -5.90 20.13
CA ALA A 120 4.07 -6.18 21.16
C ALA A 120 3.47 -7.13 22.21
N VAL A 121 4.13 -8.26 22.44
CA VAL A 121 3.66 -9.29 23.38
C VAL A 121 4.54 -9.28 24.64
N GLY A 122 3.94 -8.99 25.76
CA GLY A 122 4.57 -8.96 27.08
C GLY A 122 4.36 -7.63 27.79
N ASP A 123 4.32 -7.70 29.11
CA ASP A 123 4.24 -6.55 30.01
C ASP A 123 5.67 -6.26 30.52
N THR A 124 6.44 -5.53 29.72
CA THR A 124 7.87 -5.28 29.94
C THR A 124 8.28 -3.87 29.56
N PRO A 125 9.36 -3.32 30.16
CA PRO A 125 9.88 -2.01 29.77
C PRO A 125 10.24 -1.90 28.29
N ILE A 126 10.55 -3.02 27.61
CA ILE A 126 10.81 -3.03 26.18
C ILE A 126 9.51 -2.85 25.41
N ALA A 127 8.39 -3.46 25.83
CA ALA A 127 7.09 -3.27 25.22
C ALA A 127 6.62 -1.81 25.35
N ASP A 128 6.78 -1.20 26.53
CA ASP A 128 6.46 0.21 26.75
C ASP A 128 7.31 1.14 25.88
N ALA A 129 8.62 0.85 25.77
CA ALA A 129 9.52 1.59 24.92
C ALA A 129 9.15 1.45 23.41
N LEU A 130 8.72 0.26 22.97
CA LEU A 130 8.24 0.03 21.60
C LEU A 130 7.00 0.89 21.29
N VAL A 131 6.04 1.02 22.22
CA VAL A 131 4.88 1.90 22.05
C VAL A 131 5.34 3.34 21.90
N SER A 132 6.13 3.85 22.84
CA SER A 132 6.57 5.25 22.86
C SER A 132 7.39 5.64 21.63
N ILE A 133 8.32 4.79 21.20
CA ILE A 133 9.20 5.06 20.05
C ILE A 133 8.43 4.82 18.74
N GLY A 134 7.63 3.76 18.68
CA GLY A 134 6.84 3.42 17.51
C GLY A 134 5.88 4.54 17.11
N GLU A 135 5.16 5.12 18.05
CA GLU A 135 4.26 6.25 17.81
C GLU A 135 5.00 7.44 17.14
N ARG A 136 6.21 7.75 17.60
CA ARG A 136 7.00 8.87 17.07
C ARG A 136 7.48 8.67 15.63
N VAL A 137 7.58 7.41 15.19
CA VAL A 137 7.97 7.05 13.81
C VAL A 137 6.78 6.60 12.96
N GLY A 138 5.56 6.82 13.45
CA GLY A 138 4.33 6.54 12.70
C GLY A 138 3.93 5.05 12.66
N LEU A 139 4.34 4.25 13.65
CA LEU A 139 3.84 2.90 13.87
C LEU A 139 2.70 2.91 14.89
N ASP A 140 1.71 2.08 14.69
CA ASP A 140 0.60 1.84 15.63
C ASP A 140 0.93 0.59 16.46
N VAL A 141 1.63 0.78 17.57
CA VAL A 141 2.06 -0.31 18.45
C VAL A 141 1.01 -0.56 19.52
N TYR A 142 0.51 -1.78 19.61
CA TYR A 142 -0.41 -2.19 20.67
C TYR A 142 0.16 -3.38 21.44
N VAL A 143 -0.15 -3.44 22.74
CA VAL A 143 0.45 -4.41 23.67
C VAL A 143 -0.59 -5.42 24.11
N VAL A 144 -0.16 -6.70 24.13
CA VAL A 144 -0.89 -7.81 24.76
C VAL A 144 0.01 -8.42 25.82
N ALA A 145 -0.43 -8.42 27.08
CA ALA A 145 0.40 -8.81 28.22
C ALA A 145 0.80 -10.30 28.22
N GLY A 146 -0.06 -11.19 27.72
CA GLY A 146 0.15 -12.64 27.69
C GLY A 146 0.33 -13.23 26.30
N GLY A 147 1.31 -14.12 26.13
CA GLY A 147 1.52 -14.82 24.85
C GLY A 147 0.35 -15.71 24.45
N ALA A 148 -0.43 -16.22 25.39
CA ALA A 148 -1.61 -17.06 25.12
C ALA A 148 -2.74 -16.29 24.40
N GLU A 149 -2.87 -14.99 24.67
CA GLU A 149 -3.90 -14.11 24.13
C GLU A 149 -3.43 -13.32 22.89
N ALA A 150 -2.15 -13.48 22.53
CA ALA A 150 -1.54 -12.73 21.44
C ALA A 150 -1.96 -13.31 20.07
N GLU A 151 -3.01 -12.75 19.48
CA GLU A 151 -3.44 -13.06 18.12
C GLU A 151 -3.08 -11.90 17.20
N PRO A 152 -2.23 -12.11 16.16
CA PRO A 152 -1.98 -11.11 15.15
C PRO A 152 -3.27 -10.76 14.42
N ALA A 153 -3.52 -9.48 14.22
CA ALA A 153 -4.64 -9.04 13.40
C ALA A 153 -4.23 -8.92 11.93
N ASP A 154 -5.21 -9.01 11.04
CA ASP A 154 -4.99 -8.78 9.61
C ASP A 154 -4.34 -7.40 9.38
N GLY A 155 -3.26 -7.38 8.62
CA GLY A 155 -2.49 -6.17 8.33
C GLY A 155 -1.46 -5.78 9.40
N ASP A 156 -1.22 -6.61 10.42
CA ASP A 156 -0.07 -6.42 11.29
C ASP A 156 1.24 -6.65 10.51
N VAL A 157 2.11 -5.65 10.54
CA VAL A 157 3.39 -5.70 9.82
C VAL A 157 4.49 -6.32 10.67
N ALA A 158 4.30 -6.37 11.98
CA ALA A 158 5.26 -6.96 12.90
C ALA A 158 4.61 -7.52 14.17
N VAL A 159 5.21 -8.58 14.70
CA VAL A 159 4.97 -9.11 16.04
C VAL A 159 6.30 -9.16 16.79
N VAL A 160 6.36 -8.54 17.95
CA VAL A 160 7.54 -8.54 18.82
C VAL A 160 7.22 -9.19 20.15
N VAL A 161 7.85 -10.32 20.44
CA VAL A 161 7.64 -11.05 21.70
C VAL A 161 8.75 -10.70 22.70
N ALA A 162 8.35 -10.06 23.81
CA ALA A 162 9.21 -9.60 24.89
C ALA A 162 8.64 -10.02 26.26
N SER A 163 8.24 -11.29 26.43
CA SER A 163 7.47 -11.78 27.56
C SER A 163 8.25 -12.55 28.61
N HIS A 164 9.60 -12.58 28.54
CA HIS A 164 10.49 -13.30 29.46
C HIS A 164 10.11 -14.78 29.67
N GLY A 165 9.73 -15.50 28.61
CA GLY A 165 9.44 -16.94 28.66
C GLY A 165 8.00 -17.32 28.93
N ARG A 166 7.09 -16.36 28.95
CA ARG A 166 5.68 -16.65 29.22
C ARG A 166 4.89 -16.77 27.92
N GLY A 167 4.64 -18.01 27.46
CA GLY A 167 3.80 -18.29 26.28
C GLY A 167 4.39 -17.79 24.95
N GLU A 168 5.71 -17.71 24.85
CA GLU A 168 6.41 -17.16 23.69
C GLU A 168 6.21 -18.02 22.43
N GLU A 169 6.37 -19.35 22.58
CA GLU A 169 6.30 -20.27 21.46
C GLU A 169 4.94 -20.19 20.76
N GLY A 170 3.85 -20.15 21.54
CA GLY A 170 2.51 -20.06 20.97
C GLY A 170 2.26 -18.74 20.24
N ALA A 171 2.71 -17.60 20.78
CA ALA A 171 2.58 -16.31 20.12
C ALA A 171 3.40 -16.24 18.83
N LEU A 172 4.65 -16.74 18.87
CA LEU A 172 5.53 -16.82 17.70
C LEU A 172 4.96 -17.74 16.62
N GLU A 173 4.46 -18.91 17.01
CA GLU A 173 3.86 -19.86 16.09
C GLU A 173 2.67 -19.25 15.36
N ARG A 174 1.75 -18.60 16.08
CA ARG A 174 0.59 -17.91 15.45
C ARG A 174 1.03 -16.81 14.50
N ALA A 175 1.99 -15.98 14.91
CA ALA A 175 2.52 -14.92 14.05
C ALA A 175 3.16 -15.46 12.76
N LEU A 176 3.96 -16.53 12.87
CA LEU A 176 4.62 -17.16 11.72
C LEU A 176 3.61 -17.84 10.79
N ARG A 177 2.59 -18.52 11.34
CA ARG A 177 1.51 -19.14 10.55
C ARG A 177 0.61 -18.10 9.88
N ALA A 178 0.32 -16.99 10.55
CA ALA A 178 -0.42 -15.86 9.98
C ALA A 178 0.36 -15.12 8.86
N GLY A 179 1.65 -15.45 8.70
CA GLY A 179 2.45 -14.84 7.64
C GLY A 179 2.89 -13.41 7.91
N VAL A 180 2.91 -12.99 9.20
CA VAL A 180 3.37 -11.65 9.57
C VAL A 180 4.80 -11.40 9.03
N PRO A 181 5.04 -10.27 8.36
CA PRO A 181 6.31 -9.97 7.70
C PRO A 181 7.53 -10.00 8.62
N TYR A 182 7.40 -9.39 9.81
CA TYR A 182 8.44 -9.37 10.81
C TYR A 182 7.97 -10.05 12.10
N VAL A 183 8.68 -11.09 12.55
CA VAL A 183 8.43 -11.75 13.84
C VAL A 183 9.72 -11.70 14.64
N GLY A 184 9.72 -10.96 15.77
CA GLY A 184 10.89 -10.75 16.60
C GLY A 184 10.74 -11.37 17.98
N LEU A 185 11.78 -12.07 18.47
CA LEU A 185 11.87 -12.55 19.84
C LEU A 185 13.00 -11.84 20.59
N VAL A 186 12.64 -11.14 21.65
CA VAL A 186 13.63 -10.54 22.57
C VAL A 186 14.18 -11.62 23.50
N ALA A 187 15.31 -12.18 23.12
CA ALA A 187 15.97 -13.25 23.86
C ALA A 187 17.48 -13.21 23.64
N SER A 188 18.23 -13.85 24.54
CA SER A 188 19.65 -14.13 24.27
C SER A 188 19.81 -15.10 23.09
N ARG A 189 20.94 -15.09 22.40
CA ARG A 189 21.23 -16.01 21.28
C ARG A 189 20.99 -17.48 21.65
N ARG A 190 21.43 -17.89 22.87
CA ARG A 190 21.24 -19.27 23.37
C ARG A 190 19.75 -19.62 23.52
N ARG A 191 18.98 -18.71 24.09
CA ARG A 191 17.56 -18.93 24.31
C ARG A 191 16.80 -18.91 22.98
N GLY A 192 17.09 -17.96 22.10
CA GLY A 192 16.50 -17.89 20.78
C GLY A 192 16.70 -19.17 19.98
N ALA A 193 17.90 -19.75 20.00
CA ALA A 193 18.17 -21.03 19.36
C ALA A 193 17.27 -22.18 19.90
N ALA A 194 17.06 -22.24 21.21
CA ALA A 194 16.19 -23.25 21.83
C ALA A 194 14.71 -23.05 21.41
N VAL A 195 14.24 -21.80 21.32
CA VAL A 195 12.87 -21.50 20.88
C VAL A 195 12.68 -21.84 19.39
N VAL A 196 13.67 -21.56 18.54
CA VAL A 196 13.63 -21.95 17.11
C VAL A 196 13.50 -23.47 16.98
N GLU A 197 14.22 -24.26 17.78
CA GLU A 197 14.14 -25.71 17.74
C GLU A 197 12.76 -26.20 18.20
N ALA A 198 12.22 -25.65 19.30
CA ALA A 198 10.86 -25.96 19.75
C ALA A 198 9.80 -25.63 18.68
N LEU A 199 9.92 -24.49 18.01
CA LEU A 199 9.02 -24.12 16.92
C LEU A 199 9.14 -25.06 15.70
N ARG A 200 10.31 -25.60 15.43
CA ARG A 200 10.49 -26.61 14.38
C ARG A 200 9.73 -27.90 14.70
N GLU A 201 9.67 -28.31 15.97
CA GLU A 201 8.91 -29.46 16.42
C GLU A 201 7.39 -29.29 16.26
N THR A 202 6.87 -28.04 16.19
CA THR A 202 5.43 -27.77 15.91
C THR A 202 5.05 -27.92 14.44
N GLY A 203 6.01 -28.28 13.57
CA GLY A 203 5.78 -28.47 12.13
C GLY A 203 5.77 -27.19 11.30
N LEU A 204 6.37 -26.10 11.79
CA LEU A 204 6.62 -24.92 11.00
C LEU A 204 7.69 -25.20 9.93
N ALA A 205 7.43 -24.76 8.70
CA ALA A 205 8.38 -24.90 7.60
C ALA A 205 9.58 -23.95 7.78
N ASP A 206 10.75 -24.35 7.26
CA ASP A 206 11.96 -23.52 7.32
C ASP A 206 11.76 -22.11 6.70
N GLU A 207 10.88 -21.99 5.70
CA GLU A 207 10.50 -20.71 5.11
C GLU A 207 9.82 -19.77 6.12
N GLN A 208 8.94 -20.32 6.95
CA GLN A 208 8.26 -19.58 7.99
C GLN A 208 9.24 -19.19 9.10
N LEU A 209 10.11 -20.13 9.52
CA LEU A 209 11.12 -19.89 10.55
C LEU A 209 12.15 -18.84 10.13
N ARG A 210 12.43 -18.65 8.82
CA ARG A 210 13.31 -17.58 8.34
C ARG A 210 12.81 -16.16 8.63
N ARG A 211 11.53 -15.97 8.89
CA ARG A 211 10.94 -14.68 9.29
C ARG A 211 11.18 -14.36 10.76
N LEU A 212 11.51 -15.36 11.58
CA LEU A 212 11.84 -15.15 13.00
C LEU A 212 13.20 -14.50 13.15
N ARG A 213 13.21 -13.32 13.78
CA ARG A 213 14.40 -12.58 14.18
C ARG A 213 14.67 -12.83 15.66
N THR A 214 15.79 -13.47 15.96
CA THR A 214 16.18 -13.74 17.34
C THR A 214 17.72 -13.78 17.49
N PRO A 215 18.30 -12.90 18.29
CA PRO A 215 17.70 -11.78 19.03
C PRO A 215 17.00 -10.78 18.11
N ALA A 216 15.88 -10.22 18.54
CA ALA A 216 15.16 -9.18 17.79
C ALA A 216 15.95 -7.88 17.78
N GLY A 217 15.91 -7.17 16.65
CA GLY A 217 16.57 -5.88 16.44
C GLY A 217 17.95 -5.95 15.81
N LEU A 218 18.36 -4.84 15.22
CA LEU A 218 19.70 -4.69 14.66
C LEU A 218 20.76 -4.73 15.76
N ASP A 219 21.92 -5.31 15.47
CA ASP A 219 23.05 -5.36 16.42
C ASP A 219 23.74 -3.99 16.48
N ILE A 220 23.26 -3.13 17.37
CA ILE A 220 23.80 -1.79 17.62
C ILE A 220 24.53 -1.70 18.97
N GLY A 221 24.72 -2.82 19.67
CA GLY A 221 25.31 -2.85 21.02
C GLY A 221 24.31 -2.38 22.09
N ALA A 222 23.01 -2.42 21.85
CA ALA A 222 21.95 -1.99 22.76
C ALA A 222 22.03 -2.72 24.12
N ARG A 223 21.78 -1.98 25.22
CA ARG A 223 21.82 -2.50 26.59
C ARG A 223 20.54 -2.19 27.38
N GLY A 224 19.99 -1.00 27.20
CA GLY A 224 18.75 -0.56 27.85
C GLY A 224 17.49 -0.93 27.07
N SER A 225 16.32 -0.91 27.70
CA SER A 225 15.04 -1.20 27.09
C SER A 225 14.75 -0.29 25.90
N GLU A 226 15.06 0.99 26.01
CA GLU A 226 14.84 2.00 24.98
C GLU A 226 15.78 1.77 23.78
N GLU A 227 17.05 1.44 24.02
CA GLU A 227 18.01 1.14 22.96
C GLU A 227 17.63 -0.16 22.20
N ILE A 228 17.15 -1.18 22.93
CA ILE A 228 16.64 -2.42 22.34
C ILE A 228 15.40 -2.10 21.50
N ALA A 229 14.46 -1.30 22.00
CA ALA A 229 13.30 -0.91 21.25
C ALA A 229 13.65 -0.11 19.98
N VAL A 230 14.61 0.81 20.03
CA VAL A 230 15.15 1.52 18.85
C VAL A 230 15.69 0.54 17.82
N SER A 231 16.50 -0.45 18.25
CA SER A 231 17.06 -1.44 17.33
C SER A 231 15.99 -2.30 16.64
N ILE A 232 14.95 -2.67 17.38
CA ILE A 232 13.80 -3.44 16.86
C ILE A 232 12.98 -2.59 15.87
N VAL A 233 12.65 -1.35 16.23
CA VAL A 233 11.92 -0.44 15.35
C VAL A 233 12.70 -0.18 14.04
N ALA A 234 14.02 0.01 14.13
CA ALA A 234 14.85 0.17 12.95
C ALA A 234 14.83 -1.07 12.04
N GLU A 235 14.87 -2.28 12.61
CA GLU A 235 14.79 -3.53 11.85
C GLU A 235 13.40 -3.71 11.20
N ILE A 236 12.30 -3.39 11.92
CA ILE A 236 10.95 -3.40 11.36
C ILE A 236 10.84 -2.46 10.17
N ILE A 237 11.37 -1.23 10.28
CA ILE A 237 11.38 -0.26 9.19
C ILE A 237 12.16 -0.80 7.99
N ALA A 238 13.33 -1.41 8.21
CA ALA A 238 14.17 -1.99 7.16
C ALA A 238 13.44 -3.11 6.40
N VAL A 239 12.81 -4.05 7.14
CA VAL A 239 12.02 -5.15 6.54
C VAL A 239 10.86 -4.61 5.71
N ARG A 240 10.07 -3.68 6.27
CA ARG A 240 8.96 -3.06 5.54
C ARG A 240 9.40 -2.37 4.25
N ARG A 241 10.51 -1.61 4.30
CA ARG A 241 11.02 -0.92 3.12
C ARG A 241 11.50 -1.89 2.05
N SER A 242 12.13 -2.99 2.43
CA SER A 242 12.55 -4.03 1.48
C SER A 242 11.35 -4.74 0.82
N GLU A 243 10.26 -4.97 1.55
CA GLU A 243 9.04 -5.55 0.99
C GLU A 243 8.33 -4.62 0.01
N LEU A 244 8.26 -3.31 0.34
CA LEU A 244 7.70 -2.31 -0.58
C LEU A 244 8.50 -2.22 -1.88
N THR A 245 9.84 -2.38 -1.84
CA THR A 245 10.69 -2.40 -3.02
C THR A 245 10.67 -3.72 -3.78
N ALA A 246 10.39 -4.83 -3.10
CA ALA A 246 10.27 -6.17 -3.70
C ALA A 246 8.86 -6.44 -4.26
N GLY A 247 7.85 -5.68 -3.85
CA GLY A 247 6.50 -5.75 -4.39
C GLY A 247 6.55 -5.46 -5.90
N SER A 248 6.11 -6.42 -6.72
CA SER A 248 5.99 -6.18 -8.16
C SER A 248 4.99 -5.05 -8.37
N PRO A 249 5.33 -4.00 -9.12
CA PRO A 249 4.38 -2.95 -9.45
C PRO A 249 3.16 -3.58 -10.12
N GLN A 250 1.99 -3.01 -9.87
CA GLN A 250 0.77 -3.51 -10.50
C GLN A 250 0.97 -3.59 -12.02
N PRO A 251 0.62 -4.72 -12.66
CA PRO A 251 0.82 -4.89 -14.09
C PRO A 251 0.07 -3.79 -14.85
N THR A 252 0.73 -3.23 -15.84
CA THR A 252 0.16 -2.23 -16.73
C THR A 252 0.07 -2.74 -18.16
N ALA A 253 -0.81 -2.15 -18.94
CA ALA A 253 -0.95 -2.42 -20.37
C ALA A 253 -1.09 -1.10 -21.14
N VAL A 254 -0.81 -1.14 -22.42
CA VAL A 254 -1.02 0.01 -23.31
C VAL A 254 -2.33 -0.20 -24.08
N ASP A 255 -3.22 0.78 -24.04
CA ASP A 255 -4.46 0.81 -24.81
C ASP A 255 -4.09 0.87 -26.32
N PRO A 256 -4.46 -0.15 -27.11
CA PRO A 256 -4.05 -0.23 -28.52
C PRO A 256 -4.73 0.82 -29.43
N VAL A 257 -5.77 1.51 -28.93
CA VAL A 257 -6.49 2.55 -29.70
C VAL A 257 -5.88 3.92 -29.52
N CYS A 258 -5.50 4.27 -28.28
CA CYS A 258 -5.03 5.62 -27.98
C CYS A 258 -3.60 5.69 -27.39
N GLY A 259 -2.95 4.55 -27.15
CA GLY A 259 -1.58 4.49 -26.62
C GLY A 259 -1.43 4.82 -25.13
N MET A 260 -2.51 5.05 -24.38
CA MET A 260 -2.43 5.36 -22.96
C MET A 260 -2.05 4.12 -22.15
N GLU A 261 -1.17 4.31 -21.16
CA GLU A 261 -0.87 3.30 -20.14
C GLU A 261 -2.02 3.21 -19.13
N VAL A 262 -2.47 1.97 -18.85
CA VAL A 262 -3.60 1.68 -17.95
C VAL A 262 -3.25 0.51 -17.03
N PRO A 263 -3.86 0.40 -15.84
CA PRO A 263 -3.73 -0.79 -15.00
C PRO A 263 -4.29 -2.01 -15.71
N ALA A 264 -3.54 -3.11 -15.74
CA ALA A 264 -3.98 -4.38 -16.33
C ALA A 264 -4.77 -5.23 -15.33
N ALA A 265 -5.77 -4.64 -14.67
CA ALA A 265 -6.64 -5.27 -13.68
C ALA A 265 -8.02 -4.59 -13.64
N PRO A 266 -9.09 -5.27 -13.20
CA PRO A 266 -10.37 -4.63 -12.91
C PRO A 266 -10.21 -3.44 -11.95
N PRO A 267 -10.98 -2.37 -12.08
CA PRO A 267 -12.13 -2.17 -12.98
C PRO A 267 -11.78 -1.61 -14.37
N THR A 268 -10.52 -1.67 -14.81
CA THR A 268 -10.11 -1.22 -16.16
C THR A 268 -10.87 -1.99 -17.24
N PRO A 269 -11.50 -1.30 -18.21
CA PRO A 269 -12.21 -1.96 -19.32
C PRO A 269 -11.30 -2.92 -20.07
N SER A 270 -11.78 -4.12 -20.35
CA SER A 270 -11.01 -5.16 -21.05
C SER A 270 -11.86 -5.98 -22.02
N LEU A 271 -11.20 -6.71 -22.90
CA LEU A 271 -11.79 -7.65 -23.85
C LEU A 271 -10.80 -8.80 -24.07
N VAL A 272 -11.31 -10.02 -24.19
CA VAL A 272 -10.49 -11.15 -24.65
C VAL A 272 -10.56 -11.22 -26.17
N HIS A 273 -9.42 -11.09 -26.84
CA HIS A 273 -9.27 -11.20 -28.28
C HIS A 273 -8.11 -12.14 -28.60
N GLU A 274 -8.32 -13.15 -29.45
CA GLU A 274 -7.33 -14.17 -29.79
C GLU A 274 -6.65 -14.85 -28.59
N GLY A 275 -7.41 -15.05 -27.50
CA GLY A 275 -6.91 -15.69 -26.28
C GLY A 275 -6.08 -14.76 -25.36
N GLN A 276 -5.91 -13.49 -25.71
CA GLN A 276 -5.23 -12.49 -24.89
C GLN A 276 -6.21 -11.46 -24.32
N THR A 277 -5.97 -11.00 -23.10
CA THR A 277 -6.75 -9.91 -22.52
C THR A 277 -6.16 -8.58 -22.97
N VAL A 278 -6.96 -7.81 -23.68
CA VAL A 278 -6.65 -6.44 -24.13
C VAL A 278 -7.31 -5.45 -23.19
N TRP A 279 -6.55 -4.47 -22.71
CA TRP A 279 -7.00 -3.47 -21.75
C TRP A 279 -7.17 -2.11 -22.42
N PHE A 280 -8.19 -1.35 -22.01
CA PHE A 280 -8.54 -0.07 -22.62
C PHE A 280 -8.67 1.02 -21.55
N CYS A 281 -8.37 2.26 -21.92
CA CYS A 281 -8.53 3.40 -21.03
C CYS A 281 -10.00 3.68 -20.70
N CYS A 282 -10.91 3.42 -21.65
CA CYS A 282 -12.36 3.65 -21.49
C CYS A 282 -13.17 2.73 -22.42
N ASP A 283 -14.48 2.66 -22.18
CA ASP A 283 -15.42 1.90 -23.02
C ASP A 283 -15.45 2.40 -24.47
N GLY A 284 -15.17 3.69 -24.71
CA GLY A 284 -15.07 4.24 -26.06
C GLY A 284 -13.94 3.60 -26.86
N CYS A 285 -12.74 3.47 -26.29
CA CYS A 285 -11.61 2.79 -26.94
C CYS A 285 -11.91 1.30 -27.11
N ARG A 286 -12.51 0.64 -26.11
CA ARG A 286 -12.94 -0.76 -26.26
C ARG A 286 -13.90 -0.94 -27.41
N SER A 287 -14.91 -0.07 -27.55
CA SER A 287 -15.88 -0.14 -28.63
C SER A 287 -15.26 0.14 -30.01
N ALA A 288 -14.34 1.08 -30.09
CA ALA A 288 -13.59 1.37 -31.32
C ALA A 288 -12.73 0.18 -31.75
N TYR A 289 -12.06 -0.48 -30.80
CA TYR A 289 -11.29 -1.69 -31.08
C TYR A 289 -12.15 -2.83 -31.60
N VAL A 290 -13.31 -3.09 -30.98
CA VAL A 290 -14.27 -4.10 -31.43
C VAL A 290 -14.74 -3.82 -32.86
N ALA A 291 -15.05 -2.56 -33.18
CA ALA A 291 -15.49 -2.17 -34.53
C ALA A 291 -14.43 -2.41 -35.60
N THR A 292 -13.14 -2.31 -35.27
CA THR A 292 -12.05 -2.46 -36.24
C THR A 292 -11.48 -3.88 -36.33
N HIS A 293 -11.55 -4.68 -35.24
CA HIS A 293 -10.85 -5.97 -35.17
C HIS A 293 -11.76 -7.18 -34.98
N VAL A 294 -13.02 -7.00 -34.50
CA VAL A 294 -13.90 -8.13 -34.19
C VAL A 294 -15.06 -8.26 -35.21
N ILE A 295 -15.42 -7.20 -35.91
CA ILE A 295 -16.53 -7.22 -36.89
C ILE A 295 -16.02 -7.62 -38.31
N SER A 296 -14.73 -7.82 -38.49
CA SER A 296 -14.13 -8.22 -39.79
C SER A 296 -13.82 -9.72 -39.87
N ALA A 297 -14.42 -10.55 -39.01
CA ALA A 297 -14.31 -12.01 -39.02
C ALA A 297 -15.62 -12.69 -39.35
#